data_0d49e226dbeac91df35fc0b3eccfea21
#
_entry.id   0d49e226dbeac91df35fc0b3eccfea21
#
_cell.length_a   1.000
_cell.length_b   1.000
_cell.length_c   1.000
_cell.angle_alpha   90.00
_cell.angle_beta   90.00
_cell.angle_gamma   90.00
#
_symmetry.space_group_name_H-M   'P 1'
#
loop_
_entity.id
_entity.type
_entity.pdbx_description
1 polymer ?
#
loop_
_entity_poly.entity_id
_entity_poly.type
_entity_poly.pdbx_seq_one_letter_code
_entity_poly.pdbx_strand_id
1 'polypeptide(L)'
;MEKEVTAIKAQKRNPNRVNIYLDGEFAFGLSRITAAWLQPGRKLTQVEIDKLVNADDHEVAFQQALHFLSYRARSEREIRKNLAAKGFSEAIIDETIEKCKAGNYVNDLEFAGQWIDNRNTFRPRSPKLLKMELRQKGLPDATIDQALEKVTVPEEELAYKAAQSKAERYQLLDWQSFRTKLGNFLLRRGFSYQVAMQAVKQVWQELADHPTSPKTHLNGEIND
;
A
#
# COMPACT_ATOMS: atom_id res chain seq x y z
N MET A 1 -11.24 -28.43 35.96
CA MET A 1 -9.99 -28.56 36.75
C MET A 1 -9.20 -27.29 36.57
N GLU A 2 -8.58 -26.78 37.62
CA GLU A 2 -7.66 -25.66 37.56
C GLU A 2 -6.25 -26.19 37.32
N LYS A 3 -5.44 -25.44 36.56
CA LYS A 3 -4.01 -25.70 36.32
C LYS A 3 -3.17 -24.56 36.86
N GLU A 4 -2.04 -24.90 37.50
CA GLU A 4 -1.16 -23.90 38.08
C GLU A 4 -0.10 -23.42 37.08
N VAL A 5 0.08 -22.10 36.99
CA VAL A 5 1.19 -21.50 36.21
C VAL A 5 2.49 -21.77 36.98
N THR A 6 3.31 -22.68 36.45
CA THR A 6 4.58 -23.08 37.09
C THR A 6 5.78 -22.28 36.61
N ALA A 7 5.77 -21.79 35.35
CA ALA A 7 6.83 -20.94 34.81
C ALA A 7 6.34 -20.08 33.65
N ILE A 8 6.96 -18.91 33.49
CA ILE A 8 6.81 -18.02 32.35
C ILE A 8 8.22 -17.74 31.81
N LYS A 9 8.51 -18.19 30.59
CA LYS A 9 9.86 -18.08 29.99
C LYS A 9 9.82 -17.33 28.67
N ALA A 10 10.70 -16.32 28.49
CA ALA A 10 10.85 -15.62 27.23
C ALA A 10 11.24 -16.59 26.10
N GLN A 11 10.67 -16.41 24.92
CA GLN A 11 11.04 -17.19 23.75
C GLN A 11 12.40 -16.76 23.21
N LYS A 12 13.29 -17.72 22.91
CA LYS A 12 14.66 -17.42 22.41
C LYS A 12 14.69 -16.64 21.09
N ARG A 13 13.73 -16.91 20.18
CA ARG A 13 13.68 -16.28 18.85
C ARG A 13 12.77 -15.04 18.77
N ASN A 14 11.93 -14.83 19.76
CA ASN A 14 11.01 -13.70 19.81
C ASN A 14 10.90 -13.15 21.24
N PRO A 15 11.65 -12.09 21.59
CA PRO A 15 11.65 -11.52 22.94
C PRO A 15 10.31 -10.91 23.36
N ASN A 16 9.41 -10.65 22.40
CA ASN A 16 8.07 -10.12 22.66
C ASN A 16 7.05 -11.22 22.98
N ARG A 17 7.45 -12.50 23.01
CA ARG A 17 6.60 -13.63 23.35
C ARG A 17 7.18 -14.41 24.52
N VAL A 18 6.30 -15.02 25.29
CA VAL A 18 6.62 -15.89 26.42
C VAL A 18 5.95 -17.26 26.27
N ASN A 19 6.59 -18.28 26.78
CA ASN A 19 6.03 -19.62 26.92
C ASN A 19 5.45 -19.75 28.32
N ILE A 20 4.20 -20.20 28.42
CA ILE A 20 3.50 -20.46 29.66
C ILE A 20 3.59 -21.97 29.92
N TYR A 21 4.01 -22.31 31.13
CA TYR A 21 4.06 -23.68 31.65
C TYR A 21 2.98 -23.84 32.70
N LEU A 22 2.14 -24.88 32.54
CA LEU A 22 1.11 -25.25 33.49
C LEU A 22 1.45 -26.63 34.06
N ASP A 23 1.39 -26.77 35.38
CA ASP A 23 1.68 -28.03 36.09
C ASP A 23 3.03 -28.66 35.67
N GLY A 24 4.04 -27.81 35.33
CA GLY A 24 5.37 -28.24 34.92
C GLY A 24 5.55 -28.46 33.41
N GLU A 25 4.49 -28.55 32.65
CA GLU A 25 4.54 -28.80 31.19
C GLU A 25 4.28 -27.55 30.37
N PHE A 26 4.89 -27.49 29.14
CA PHE A 26 4.58 -26.43 28.21
C PHE A 26 3.10 -26.50 27.80
N ALA A 27 2.39 -25.38 27.92
CA ALA A 27 0.98 -25.29 27.58
C ALA A 27 0.75 -24.47 26.31
N PHE A 28 1.16 -23.20 26.28
CA PHE A 28 0.95 -22.29 25.14
C PHE A 28 1.92 -21.10 25.19
N GLY A 29 1.98 -20.36 24.09
CA GLY A 29 2.74 -19.10 24.00
C GLY A 29 1.82 -17.89 24.03
N LEU A 30 2.23 -16.83 24.72
CA LEU A 30 1.52 -15.55 24.75
C LEU A 30 2.45 -14.40 24.35
N SER A 31 1.88 -13.29 23.88
CA SER A 31 2.59 -12.01 23.83
C SER A 31 2.94 -11.56 25.26
N ARG A 32 4.01 -10.79 25.42
CA ARG A 32 4.36 -10.23 26.73
C ARG A 32 3.27 -9.31 27.28
N ILE A 33 2.54 -8.64 26.40
CA ILE A 33 1.44 -7.74 26.76
C ILE A 33 0.30 -8.57 27.36
N THR A 34 -0.13 -9.64 26.68
CA THR A 34 -1.20 -10.53 27.16
C THR A 34 -0.80 -11.25 28.47
N ALA A 35 0.47 -11.60 28.61
CA ALA A 35 0.99 -12.28 29.78
C ALA A 35 1.38 -11.35 30.96
N ALA A 36 1.29 -10.03 30.82
CA ALA A 36 1.85 -9.05 31.76
C ALA A 36 1.34 -9.17 33.20
N TRP A 37 0.12 -9.67 33.38
CA TRP A 37 -0.53 -9.85 34.69
C TRP A 37 -0.46 -11.30 35.21
N LEU A 38 0.11 -12.23 34.42
CA LEU A 38 0.31 -13.62 34.87
C LEU A 38 1.55 -13.72 35.78
N GLN A 39 1.43 -14.53 36.83
CA GLN A 39 2.53 -14.82 37.74
C GLN A 39 2.60 -16.31 38.02
N PRO A 40 3.79 -16.89 38.24
CA PRO A 40 3.91 -18.26 38.77
C PRO A 40 3.14 -18.44 40.08
N GLY A 41 2.51 -19.58 40.25
CA GLY A 41 1.61 -19.89 41.37
C GLY A 41 0.14 -19.56 41.11
N ARG A 42 -0.21 -18.80 40.05
CA ARG A 42 -1.60 -18.53 39.73
C ARG A 42 -2.28 -19.75 39.15
N LYS A 43 -3.47 -20.06 39.67
CA LYS A 43 -4.32 -21.12 39.12
C LYS A 43 -5.26 -20.58 38.05
N LEU A 44 -5.39 -21.29 36.97
CA LEU A 44 -6.22 -20.94 35.82
C LEU A 44 -7.21 -22.06 35.51
N THR A 45 -8.46 -21.71 35.35
CA THR A 45 -9.49 -22.60 34.80
C THR A 45 -9.33 -22.73 33.30
N GLN A 46 -9.93 -23.76 32.68
CA GLN A 46 -9.91 -23.91 31.22
C GLN A 46 -10.50 -22.70 30.51
N VAL A 47 -11.58 -22.11 31.03
CA VAL A 47 -12.22 -20.91 30.48
C VAL A 47 -11.28 -19.69 30.49
N GLU A 48 -10.47 -19.52 31.55
CA GLU A 48 -9.47 -18.46 31.64
C GLU A 48 -8.33 -18.68 30.65
N ILE A 49 -7.90 -19.93 30.46
CA ILE A 49 -6.89 -20.29 29.46
C ILE A 49 -7.38 -19.96 28.07
N ASP A 50 -8.61 -20.37 27.71
CA ASP A 50 -9.21 -20.12 26.40
C ASP A 50 -9.36 -18.60 26.15
N LYS A 51 -9.75 -17.83 27.17
CA LYS A 51 -9.80 -16.36 27.08
C LYS A 51 -8.42 -15.73 26.84
N LEU A 52 -7.38 -16.25 27.50
CA LEU A 52 -6.01 -15.78 27.34
C LEU A 52 -5.47 -16.04 25.93
N VAL A 53 -5.68 -17.26 25.44
CA VAL A 53 -5.24 -17.63 24.09
C VAL A 53 -5.98 -16.79 23.04
N ASN A 54 -7.30 -16.62 23.20
CA ASN A 54 -8.09 -15.77 22.30
C ASN A 54 -7.60 -14.30 22.34
N ALA A 55 -7.39 -13.73 23.53
CA ALA A 55 -6.87 -12.37 23.67
C ALA A 55 -5.47 -12.22 23.05
N ASP A 56 -4.64 -13.28 23.10
CA ASP A 56 -3.33 -13.28 22.43
C ASP A 56 -3.46 -13.27 20.92
N ASP A 57 -4.38 -14.03 20.35
CA ASP A 57 -4.62 -14.05 18.89
C ASP A 57 -5.03 -12.67 18.38
N HIS A 58 -5.89 -11.94 19.12
CA HIS A 58 -6.25 -10.55 18.79
C HIS A 58 -5.05 -9.61 18.88
N GLU A 59 -4.22 -9.71 19.92
CA GLU A 59 -3.02 -8.87 20.05
C GLU A 59 -2.00 -9.18 18.98
N VAL A 60 -1.76 -10.45 18.66
CA VAL A 60 -0.85 -10.85 17.58
C VAL A 60 -1.33 -10.35 16.22
N ALA A 61 -2.63 -10.46 15.93
CA ALA A 61 -3.21 -9.95 14.70
C ALA A 61 -3.01 -8.43 14.58
N PHE A 62 -3.25 -7.69 15.65
CA PHE A 62 -3.06 -6.24 15.68
C PHE A 62 -1.58 -5.85 15.46
N GLN A 63 -0.64 -6.51 16.13
CA GLN A 63 0.80 -6.28 15.93
C GLN A 63 1.24 -6.61 14.50
N GLN A 64 0.68 -7.67 13.90
CA GLN A 64 0.93 -8.00 12.50
C GLN A 64 0.40 -6.92 11.54
N ALA A 65 -0.78 -6.37 11.83
CA ALA A 65 -1.35 -5.27 11.05
C ALA A 65 -0.47 -4.01 11.14
N LEU A 66 -0.07 -3.61 12.35
CA LEU A 66 0.83 -2.46 12.55
C LEU A 66 2.18 -2.66 11.85
N HIS A 67 2.76 -3.85 11.94
CA HIS A 67 4.00 -4.17 11.24
C HIS A 67 3.82 -4.08 9.72
N PHE A 68 2.69 -4.56 9.17
CA PHE A 68 2.40 -4.45 7.74
C PHE A 68 2.20 -3.00 7.29
N LEU A 69 1.63 -2.16 8.14
CA LEU A 69 1.43 -0.72 7.92
C LEU A 69 2.73 0.10 8.05
N SER A 70 3.69 -0.35 8.85
CA SER A 70 4.95 0.40 9.07
C SER A 70 5.79 0.59 7.81
N TYR A 71 5.59 -0.24 6.79
CA TYR A 71 6.32 -0.14 5.52
C TYR A 71 5.73 0.90 4.55
N ARG A 72 4.41 1.05 4.52
CA ARG A 72 3.66 2.02 3.72
C ARG A 72 2.18 2.03 4.08
N ALA A 73 1.46 3.07 3.71
CA ALA A 73 0.00 3.07 3.77
C ALA A 73 -0.60 1.88 3.01
N ARG A 74 -1.67 1.31 3.54
CA ARG A 74 -2.40 0.15 3.00
C ARG A 74 -3.90 0.41 3.04
N SER A 75 -4.63 -0.12 2.05
CA SER A 75 -6.08 -0.16 2.13
C SER A 75 -6.54 -1.20 3.16
N GLU A 76 -7.75 -1.04 3.68
CA GLU A 76 -8.39 -2.05 4.54
C GLU A 76 -8.32 -3.44 3.92
N ARG A 77 -8.68 -3.56 2.64
CA ARG A 77 -8.63 -4.84 1.91
C ARG A 77 -7.24 -5.47 1.87
N GLU A 78 -6.16 -4.68 1.72
CA GLU A 78 -4.79 -5.20 1.73
C GLU A 78 -4.44 -5.79 3.10
N ILE A 79 -4.89 -5.16 4.20
CA ILE A 79 -4.66 -5.63 5.56
C ILE A 79 -5.45 -6.91 5.82
N ARG A 80 -6.75 -6.95 5.50
CA ARG A 80 -7.60 -8.14 5.59
C ARG A 80 -6.96 -9.33 4.88
N LYS A 81 -6.54 -9.13 3.62
CA LYS A 81 -5.86 -10.17 2.85
C LYS A 81 -4.56 -10.64 3.50
N ASN A 82 -3.78 -9.74 4.08
CA ASN A 82 -2.54 -10.09 4.77
C ASN A 82 -2.80 -10.94 6.02
N LEU A 83 -3.78 -10.55 6.85
CA LEU A 83 -4.14 -11.28 8.06
C LEU A 83 -4.77 -12.64 7.75
N ALA A 84 -5.67 -12.71 6.75
CA ALA A 84 -6.26 -13.97 6.30
C ALA A 84 -5.19 -14.96 5.79
N ALA A 85 -4.19 -14.47 5.05
CA ALA A 85 -3.06 -15.29 4.59
C ALA A 85 -2.18 -15.82 5.74
N LYS A 86 -2.27 -15.21 6.94
CA LYS A 86 -1.58 -15.65 8.16
C LYS A 86 -2.43 -16.60 9.01
N GLY A 87 -3.67 -16.91 8.58
CA GLY A 87 -4.54 -17.87 9.22
C GLY A 87 -5.46 -17.31 10.31
N PHE A 88 -5.55 -15.99 10.47
CA PHE A 88 -6.51 -15.39 11.41
C PHE A 88 -7.94 -15.58 10.92
N SER A 89 -8.86 -15.81 11.88
CA SER A 89 -10.29 -15.91 11.60
C SER A 89 -10.88 -14.54 11.17
N GLU A 90 -11.99 -14.57 10.45
CA GLU A 90 -12.65 -13.34 9.99
C GLU A 90 -13.05 -12.43 11.17
N ALA A 91 -13.53 -13.02 12.29
CA ALA A 91 -13.88 -12.27 13.49
C ALA A 91 -12.68 -11.50 14.06
N ILE A 92 -11.50 -12.14 14.17
CA ILE A 92 -10.27 -11.48 14.63
C ILE A 92 -9.82 -10.39 13.65
N ILE A 93 -9.96 -10.65 12.35
CA ILE A 93 -9.63 -9.66 11.31
C ILE A 93 -10.54 -8.44 11.45
N ASP A 94 -11.86 -8.63 11.60
CA ASP A 94 -12.82 -7.54 11.74
C ASP A 94 -12.49 -6.65 12.95
N GLU A 95 -12.29 -7.25 14.12
CA GLU A 95 -11.93 -6.50 15.32
C GLU A 95 -10.57 -5.80 15.20
N THR A 96 -9.60 -6.45 14.53
CA THR A 96 -8.30 -5.84 14.25
C THR A 96 -8.43 -4.62 13.35
N ILE A 97 -9.25 -4.70 12.30
CA ILE A 97 -9.51 -3.58 11.39
C ILE A 97 -10.19 -2.42 12.15
N GLU A 98 -11.20 -2.70 12.96
CA GLU A 98 -11.87 -1.67 13.75
C GLU A 98 -10.91 -1.01 14.76
N LYS A 99 -10.04 -1.79 15.40
CA LYS A 99 -8.98 -1.25 16.26
C LYS A 99 -7.99 -0.37 15.49
N CYS A 100 -7.61 -0.77 14.27
CA CYS A 100 -6.76 0.04 13.41
C CYS A 100 -7.43 1.36 12.98
N LYS A 101 -8.72 1.34 12.66
CA LYS A 101 -9.50 2.54 12.32
C LYS A 101 -9.62 3.48 13.53
N ALA A 102 -9.98 2.95 14.69
CA ALA A 102 -10.09 3.73 15.93
C ALA A 102 -8.76 4.41 16.33
N GLY A 103 -7.63 3.75 16.06
CA GLY A 103 -6.29 4.29 16.24
C GLY A 103 -5.79 5.18 15.10
N ASN A 104 -6.61 5.43 14.08
CA ASN A 104 -6.27 6.17 12.85
C ASN A 104 -5.06 5.60 12.07
N TYR A 105 -4.80 4.30 12.21
CA TYR A 105 -3.77 3.60 11.43
C TYR A 105 -4.24 3.23 10.01
N VAL A 106 -5.56 3.18 9.80
CA VAL A 106 -6.21 2.82 8.52
C VAL A 106 -7.30 3.82 8.19
N ASN A 107 -7.17 4.45 7.04
CA ASN A 107 -8.13 5.38 6.50
C ASN A 107 -8.11 5.28 4.96
N ASP A 108 -9.12 4.64 4.39
CA ASP A 108 -9.19 4.41 2.94
C ASP A 108 -9.33 5.71 2.13
N LEU A 109 -9.93 6.76 2.69
CA LEU A 109 -10.00 8.07 2.04
C LEU A 109 -8.63 8.74 1.95
N GLU A 110 -7.88 8.70 3.05
CA GLU A 110 -6.50 9.21 3.08
C GLU A 110 -5.58 8.39 2.16
N PHE A 111 -5.71 7.06 2.19
CA PHE A 111 -5.00 6.16 1.28
C PHE A 111 -5.29 6.51 -0.19
N ALA A 112 -6.56 6.76 -0.54
CA ALA A 112 -6.95 7.16 -1.89
C ALA A 112 -6.31 8.48 -2.30
N GLY A 113 -6.32 9.49 -1.43
CA GLY A 113 -5.66 10.78 -1.66
C GLY A 113 -4.17 10.62 -1.94
N GLN A 114 -3.44 9.94 -1.04
CA GLN A 114 -2.00 9.66 -1.21
C GLN A 114 -1.70 8.87 -2.49
N TRP A 115 -2.56 7.92 -2.86
CA TRP A 115 -2.42 7.16 -4.12
C TRP A 115 -2.55 8.06 -5.34
N ILE A 116 -3.58 8.91 -5.37
CA ILE A 116 -3.84 9.86 -6.45
C ILE A 116 -2.68 10.86 -6.58
N ASP A 117 -2.26 11.47 -5.48
CA ASP A 117 -1.16 12.45 -5.46
C ASP A 117 0.15 11.84 -5.97
N ASN A 118 0.48 10.64 -5.53
CA ASN A 118 1.65 9.92 -6.00
C ASN A 118 1.58 9.65 -7.51
N ARG A 119 0.39 9.30 -8.04
CA ARG A 119 0.22 9.09 -9.48
C ARG A 119 0.34 10.40 -10.24
N ASN A 120 -0.36 11.45 -9.82
CA ASN A 120 -0.35 12.75 -10.48
C ASN A 120 1.05 13.38 -10.51
N THR A 121 1.85 13.14 -9.47
CA THR A 121 3.22 13.65 -9.37
C THR A 121 4.20 12.87 -10.27
N PHE A 122 4.24 11.54 -10.15
CA PHE A 122 5.32 10.75 -10.75
C PHE A 122 4.91 9.99 -12.01
N ARG A 123 3.65 9.65 -12.15
CA ARG A 123 3.13 8.83 -13.26
C ARG A 123 1.70 9.23 -13.60
N PRO A 124 1.43 10.44 -14.11
CA PRO A 124 0.09 10.94 -14.32
C PRO A 124 -0.80 9.95 -15.08
N ARG A 125 -2.04 9.82 -14.62
CA ARG A 125 -3.06 8.92 -15.19
C ARG A 125 -4.40 9.63 -15.21
N SER A 126 -5.29 9.18 -16.11
CA SER A 126 -6.64 9.73 -16.12
C SER A 126 -7.41 9.40 -14.84
N PRO A 127 -8.40 10.23 -14.45
CA PRO A 127 -9.30 9.92 -13.34
C PRO A 127 -9.97 8.55 -13.47
N LYS A 128 -10.34 8.17 -14.71
CA LYS A 128 -10.92 6.85 -15.03
C LYS A 128 -9.99 5.70 -14.64
N LEU A 129 -8.71 5.81 -15.00
CA LEU A 129 -7.74 4.76 -14.66
C LEU A 129 -7.43 4.73 -13.16
N LEU A 130 -7.34 5.91 -12.51
CA LEU A 130 -7.17 6.00 -11.05
C LEU A 130 -8.35 5.35 -10.31
N LYS A 131 -9.59 5.59 -10.74
CA LYS A 131 -10.78 4.93 -10.18
C LYS A 131 -10.69 3.41 -10.28
N MET A 132 -10.25 2.90 -11.43
CA MET A 132 -10.06 1.45 -11.62
C MET A 132 -8.96 0.88 -10.70
N GLU A 133 -7.83 1.57 -10.54
CA GLU A 133 -6.76 1.13 -9.64
C GLU A 133 -7.22 1.08 -8.18
N LEU A 134 -7.94 2.11 -7.72
CA LEU A 134 -8.45 2.18 -6.35
C LEU A 134 -9.52 1.11 -6.08
N ARG A 135 -10.37 0.79 -7.07
CA ARG A 135 -11.28 -0.37 -6.99
C ARG A 135 -10.51 -1.69 -6.85
N GLN A 136 -9.41 -1.86 -7.59
CA GLN A 136 -8.54 -3.05 -7.45
C GLN A 136 -7.88 -3.12 -6.06
N LYS A 137 -7.68 -1.97 -5.40
CA LYS A 137 -7.24 -1.87 -4.00
C LYS A 137 -8.35 -2.17 -2.99
N GLY A 138 -9.59 -2.29 -3.47
CA GLY A 138 -10.76 -2.66 -2.68
C GLY A 138 -11.50 -1.50 -2.04
N LEU A 139 -11.24 -0.27 -2.48
CA LEU A 139 -11.95 0.89 -1.96
C LEU A 139 -13.39 0.96 -2.51
N PRO A 140 -14.36 1.38 -1.70
CA PRO A 140 -15.73 1.67 -2.14
C PRO A 140 -15.75 2.84 -3.13
N ASP A 141 -16.66 2.79 -4.10
CA ASP A 141 -16.82 3.86 -5.11
C ASP A 141 -17.06 5.23 -4.48
N ALA A 142 -17.86 5.32 -3.43
CA ALA A 142 -18.12 6.58 -2.72
C ALA A 142 -16.82 7.20 -2.16
N THR A 143 -15.97 6.40 -1.56
CA THR A 143 -14.64 6.85 -1.04
C THR A 143 -13.73 7.30 -2.18
N ILE A 144 -13.73 6.57 -3.30
CA ILE A 144 -12.93 6.91 -4.48
C ILE A 144 -13.41 8.22 -5.08
N ASP A 145 -14.72 8.39 -5.26
CA ASP A 145 -15.31 9.59 -5.85
C ASP A 145 -15.01 10.81 -4.96
N GLN A 146 -15.20 10.69 -3.64
CA GLN A 146 -14.83 11.73 -2.68
C GLN A 146 -13.34 12.12 -2.73
N ALA A 147 -12.44 11.15 -2.95
CA ALA A 147 -11.03 11.43 -3.10
C ALA A 147 -10.71 12.11 -4.43
N LEU A 148 -11.37 11.70 -5.53
CA LEU A 148 -11.18 12.30 -6.85
C LEU A 148 -11.75 13.73 -6.94
N GLU A 149 -12.83 14.05 -6.23
CA GLU A 149 -13.39 15.41 -6.15
C GLU A 149 -12.39 16.44 -5.57
N LYS A 150 -11.44 15.98 -4.77
CA LYS A 150 -10.38 16.84 -4.21
C LYS A 150 -9.25 17.14 -5.20
N VAL A 151 -9.23 16.46 -6.35
CA VAL A 151 -8.21 16.68 -7.39
C VAL A 151 -8.53 17.98 -8.12
N THR A 152 -7.67 18.96 -7.99
CA THR A 152 -7.82 20.28 -8.63
C THR A 152 -7.13 20.39 -9.99
N VAL A 153 -6.25 19.43 -10.32
CA VAL A 153 -5.46 19.45 -11.56
C VAL A 153 -6.32 18.94 -12.72
N PRO A 154 -6.50 19.73 -13.79
CA PRO A 154 -7.25 19.30 -14.97
C PRO A 154 -6.66 18.06 -15.65
N GLU A 155 -7.54 17.24 -16.27
CA GLU A 155 -7.09 16.02 -16.97
C GLU A 155 -6.12 16.33 -18.13
N GLU A 156 -6.33 17.45 -18.82
CA GLU A 156 -5.48 17.94 -19.91
C GLU A 156 -4.07 18.24 -19.42
N GLU A 157 -3.92 18.86 -18.25
CA GLU A 157 -2.63 19.13 -17.64
C GLU A 157 -1.90 17.85 -17.23
N LEU A 158 -2.63 16.87 -16.68
CA LEU A 158 -2.07 15.56 -16.35
C LEU A 158 -1.62 14.80 -17.60
N ALA A 159 -2.38 14.88 -18.69
CA ALA A 159 -2.01 14.27 -19.97
C ALA A 159 -0.78 14.95 -20.55
N TYR A 160 -0.70 16.27 -20.49
CA TYR A 160 0.46 17.04 -20.93
C TYR A 160 1.72 16.68 -20.14
N LYS A 161 1.67 16.67 -18.80
CA LYS A 161 2.78 16.23 -17.93
C LYS A 161 3.23 14.81 -18.27
N ALA A 162 2.27 13.91 -18.51
CA ALA A 162 2.59 12.54 -18.90
C ALA A 162 3.27 12.48 -20.28
N ALA A 163 2.79 13.27 -21.26
CA ALA A 163 3.37 13.36 -22.59
C ALA A 163 4.80 13.90 -22.53
N GLN A 164 4.99 15.03 -21.87
CA GLN A 164 6.29 15.70 -21.72
C GLN A 164 7.35 14.75 -21.14
N SER A 165 7.01 13.96 -20.13
CA SER A 165 7.92 12.98 -19.50
C SER A 165 8.44 11.89 -20.46
N LYS A 166 7.87 11.76 -21.66
CA LYS A 166 8.25 10.78 -22.69
C LYS A 166 8.69 11.39 -24.00
N ALA A 167 8.37 12.66 -24.23
CA ALA A 167 8.59 13.33 -25.49
C ALA A 167 10.06 13.32 -25.95
N GLU A 168 11.00 13.60 -25.04
CA GLU A 168 12.44 13.59 -25.33
C GLU A 168 12.91 12.27 -25.96
N ARG A 169 12.32 11.14 -25.54
CA ARG A 169 12.66 9.83 -26.10
C ARG A 169 12.25 9.66 -27.55
N TYR A 170 11.30 10.48 -28.02
CA TYR A 170 10.70 10.37 -29.35
C TYR A 170 10.99 11.58 -30.22
N GLN A 171 11.79 12.54 -29.78
CA GLN A 171 12.07 13.82 -30.46
C GLN A 171 12.65 13.68 -31.87
N LEU A 172 13.37 12.59 -32.15
CA LEU A 172 13.98 12.34 -33.47
C LEU A 172 13.05 11.62 -34.46
N LEU A 173 11.82 11.32 -34.07
CA LEU A 173 10.86 10.66 -34.94
C LEU A 173 10.14 11.67 -35.80
N ASP A 174 9.66 11.20 -36.97
CA ASP A 174 8.69 11.95 -37.77
C ASP A 174 7.36 12.09 -37.00
N TRP A 175 6.53 13.07 -37.45
CA TRP A 175 5.25 13.35 -36.79
C TRP A 175 4.33 12.13 -36.66
N GLN A 176 4.24 11.31 -37.72
CA GLN A 176 3.35 10.15 -37.70
C GLN A 176 3.77 9.11 -36.65
N SER A 177 5.06 8.83 -36.60
CA SER A 177 5.65 7.90 -35.59
C SER A 177 5.58 8.47 -34.19
N PHE A 178 5.90 9.75 -34.01
CA PHE A 178 5.79 10.45 -32.71
C PHE A 178 4.34 10.43 -32.19
N ARG A 179 3.38 10.87 -33.00
CA ARG A 179 1.96 10.87 -32.67
C ARG A 179 1.47 9.49 -32.28
N THR A 180 1.85 8.46 -33.02
CA THR A 180 1.41 7.09 -32.76
C THR A 180 1.99 6.56 -31.44
N LYS A 181 3.30 6.72 -31.22
CA LYS A 181 3.95 6.19 -30.01
C LYS A 181 3.51 6.92 -28.75
N LEU A 182 3.50 8.25 -28.77
CA LEU A 182 3.11 9.06 -27.62
C LEU A 182 1.61 8.98 -27.36
N GLY A 183 0.79 8.99 -28.40
CA GLY A 183 -0.66 8.79 -28.31
C GLY A 183 -1.01 7.45 -27.66
N ASN A 184 -0.43 6.35 -28.13
CA ASN A 184 -0.63 5.03 -27.55
C ASN A 184 -0.16 4.94 -26.09
N PHE A 185 0.90 5.67 -25.72
CA PHE A 185 1.33 5.77 -24.34
C PHE A 185 0.27 6.44 -23.47
N LEU A 186 -0.32 7.57 -23.90
CA LEU A 186 -1.35 8.30 -23.17
C LEU A 186 -2.66 7.50 -23.07
N LEU A 187 -3.06 6.83 -24.14
CA LEU A 187 -4.24 5.95 -24.13
C LEU A 187 -4.09 4.82 -23.09
N ARG A 188 -2.91 4.20 -22.98
CA ARG A 188 -2.62 3.21 -21.92
C ARG A 188 -2.61 3.82 -20.52
N ARG A 189 -2.45 5.13 -20.38
CA ARG A 189 -2.61 5.89 -19.13
C ARG A 189 -4.06 6.25 -18.82
N GLY A 190 -4.98 5.83 -19.69
CA GLY A 190 -6.42 5.96 -19.53
C GLY A 190 -7.00 7.28 -20.06
N PHE A 191 -6.17 8.19 -20.58
CA PHE A 191 -6.65 9.45 -21.17
C PHE A 191 -7.53 9.19 -22.39
N SER A 192 -8.55 10.02 -22.60
CA SER A 192 -9.38 9.94 -23.79
C SER A 192 -8.56 10.25 -25.06
N TYR A 193 -9.02 9.79 -26.21
CA TYR A 193 -8.33 10.07 -27.47
C TYR A 193 -8.17 11.58 -27.72
N GLN A 194 -9.22 12.35 -27.42
CA GLN A 194 -9.22 13.81 -27.60
C GLN A 194 -8.14 14.47 -26.73
N VAL A 195 -8.14 14.19 -25.43
CA VAL A 195 -7.17 14.74 -24.47
C VAL A 195 -5.75 14.28 -24.82
N ALA A 196 -5.58 13.01 -25.17
CA ALA A 196 -4.29 12.47 -25.58
C ALA A 196 -3.73 13.17 -26.82
N MET A 197 -4.56 13.36 -27.87
CA MET A 197 -4.10 14.01 -29.11
C MET A 197 -3.83 15.51 -28.94
N GLN A 198 -4.56 16.18 -28.06
CA GLN A 198 -4.29 17.57 -27.71
C GLN A 198 -2.91 17.70 -27.05
N ALA A 199 -2.62 16.88 -26.03
CA ALA A 199 -1.33 16.85 -25.35
C ALA A 199 -0.18 16.49 -26.30
N VAL A 200 -0.38 15.53 -27.21
CA VAL A 200 0.63 15.15 -28.23
C VAL A 200 0.95 16.31 -29.17
N LYS A 201 -0.08 17.03 -29.64
CA LYS A 201 0.13 18.20 -30.54
C LYS A 201 0.89 19.32 -29.83
N GLN A 202 0.50 19.62 -28.58
CA GLN A 202 1.13 20.69 -27.81
C GLN A 202 2.63 20.40 -27.61
N VAL A 203 2.97 19.18 -27.14
CA VAL A 203 4.37 18.81 -26.92
C VAL A 203 5.18 18.77 -28.21
N TRP A 204 4.56 18.36 -29.32
CA TRP A 204 5.22 18.38 -30.63
C TRP A 204 5.59 19.81 -31.07
N GLN A 205 4.68 20.77 -30.86
CA GLN A 205 4.92 22.18 -31.18
C GLN A 205 6.06 22.77 -30.34
N GLU A 206 6.07 22.49 -29.04
CA GLU A 206 7.12 22.95 -28.11
C GLU A 206 8.51 22.38 -28.48
N LEU A 207 8.58 21.12 -28.93
CA LEU A 207 9.83 20.52 -29.41
C LEU A 207 10.33 21.14 -30.72
N ALA A 208 9.40 21.60 -31.60
CA ALA A 208 9.75 22.28 -32.82
C ALA A 208 10.26 23.71 -32.55
N ASP A 209 9.67 24.40 -31.58
CA ASP A 209 10.04 25.76 -31.18
C ASP A 209 11.37 25.81 -30.37
N HIS A 210 11.71 24.72 -29.72
CA HIS A 210 12.95 24.59 -28.93
C HIS A 210 13.72 23.32 -29.31
N PRO A 211 14.36 23.30 -30.50
CA PRO A 211 15.15 22.14 -30.90
C PRO A 211 16.34 21.98 -29.95
N THR A 212 16.24 21.00 -29.05
CA THR A 212 17.37 20.61 -28.20
C THR A 212 18.49 20.13 -29.12
N SER A 213 19.65 20.81 -29.08
CA SER A 213 20.85 20.38 -29.80
C SER A 213 21.14 18.93 -29.47
N PRO A 214 21.47 18.07 -30.45
CA PRO A 214 21.78 16.67 -30.16
C PRO A 214 22.97 16.64 -29.20
N LYS A 215 22.80 15.93 -28.08
CA LYS A 215 23.94 15.62 -27.20
C LYS A 215 24.94 14.82 -28.02
N THR A 216 26.01 15.50 -28.46
CA THR A 216 27.16 14.87 -29.10
C THR A 216 27.75 13.89 -28.09
N HIS A 217 27.52 12.60 -28.29
CA HIS A 217 28.34 11.59 -27.63
C HIS A 217 29.75 11.77 -28.20
N LEU A 218 30.59 12.48 -27.44
CA LEU A 218 32.01 12.43 -27.61
C LEU A 218 32.46 10.99 -27.30
N ASN A 219 32.52 10.18 -28.36
CA ASN A 219 33.37 9.01 -28.34
C ASN A 219 34.80 9.52 -28.11
N GLY A 220 35.29 9.36 -26.88
CA GLY A 220 36.71 9.48 -26.61
C GLY A 220 37.43 8.39 -27.36
N GLU A 221 37.98 8.75 -28.53
CA GLU A 221 39.10 8.02 -29.11
C GLU A 221 40.23 8.14 -28.12
N ILE A 222 40.55 7.04 -27.48
CA ILE A 222 41.84 6.85 -26.80
C ILE A 222 42.74 6.33 -27.92
N ASN A 223 43.56 7.21 -28.46
CA ASN A 223 44.77 6.86 -29.20
C ASN A 223 45.93 6.91 -28.24
N ASP A 224 46.75 5.84 -28.35
CA ASP A 224 48.09 5.58 -27.84
C ASP A 224 48.26 5.22 -26.36
#